data_4c9969cff9196f3c6c131c5499a07e15
#
_entry.id   4c9969cff9196f3c6c131c5499a07e15
#
_cell.length_a   1.000
_cell.length_b   1.000
_cell.length_c   1.000
_cell.angle_alpha   90.00
_cell.angle_beta   90.00
_cell.angle_gamma   90.00
#
_symmetry.space_group_name_H-M   'P 1'
#
loop_
_entity.id
_entity.type
_entity.pdbx_description
1 polymer ?
#
loop_
_entity_poly.entity_id
_entity_poly.type
_entity_poly.pdbx_seq_one_letter_code
_entity_poly.pdbx_strand_id
1 'polypeptide(L)'
;EIAYEGNIDMGWGNISGQELVRRFWEASMRGGYAGHGETYLDPENDILWWSHGGELHGESPARIRFLHDILCQTPGLGLRESEGSFDEVVAVPDAPTHQEEYEIHYYGFGRPSFRDFQKEGSWQVEVIDTWEMTITPLGTHSGKFRIPLPGKEYMAIRLRKV
;
A
#
# COMPACT_ATOMS: atom_id res chain seq x y z
N GLU A 1 -2.04 1.95 16.82
CA GLU A 1 -3.43 2.22 16.39
C GLU A 1 -3.42 3.37 15.40
N ILE A 2 -4.04 3.17 14.24
CA ILE A 2 -3.96 4.10 13.10
C ILE A 2 -5.32 4.71 12.73
N ALA A 3 -6.29 4.71 13.65
CA ALA A 3 -7.70 5.01 13.44
C ALA A 3 -8.42 3.94 12.57
N TYR A 4 -9.73 4.09 12.43
CA TYR A 4 -10.59 3.08 11.84
C TYR A 4 -11.54 3.66 10.80
N GLU A 5 -11.80 2.88 9.76
CA GLU A 5 -12.88 3.14 8.82
C GLU A 5 -14.23 3.02 9.55
N GLY A 6 -15.11 3.99 9.37
CA GLY A 6 -16.38 3.97 10.06
C GLY A 6 -17.21 5.24 9.87
N ASN A 7 -18.25 5.36 10.70
CA ASN A 7 -19.22 6.46 10.62
C ASN A 7 -19.57 7.10 11.98
N ILE A 8 -18.80 6.80 13.04
CA ILE A 8 -19.04 7.43 14.34
C ILE A 8 -18.55 8.88 14.36
N ASP A 9 -19.13 9.70 15.23
CA ASP A 9 -18.75 11.11 15.41
C ASP A 9 -17.50 11.24 16.31
N MET A 10 -16.43 10.55 15.90
CA MET A 10 -15.12 10.54 16.58
C MET A 10 -14.02 10.45 15.55
N GLY A 11 -13.05 11.35 15.55
CA GLY A 11 -11.98 11.43 14.54
C GLY A 11 -11.12 10.16 14.38
N TRP A 12 -11.11 9.30 15.38
CA TRP A 12 -10.43 8.01 15.32
C TRP A 12 -11.27 6.89 14.68
N GLY A 13 -12.55 7.09 14.45
CA GLY A 13 -13.49 6.06 13.98
C GLY A 13 -14.39 6.51 12.83
N ASN A 14 -13.97 7.47 12.02
CA ASN A 14 -14.70 7.95 10.85
C ASN A 14 -13.79 8.31 9.68
N ILE A 15 -12.64 7.69 9.59
CA ILE A 15 -11.81 7.84 8.39
C ILE A 15 -12.41 7.04 7.24
N SER A 16 -12.10 7.45 6.00
CA SER A 16 -12.52 6.70 4.81
C SER A 16 -11.73 5.40 4.65
N GLY A 17 -12.27 4.45 3.88
CA GLY A 17 -11.55 3.24 3.50
C GLY A 17 -10.25 3.55 2.77
N GLN A 18 -10.23 4.55 1.87
CA GLN A 18 -9.02 5.00 1.19
C GLN A 18 -7.94 5.44 2.18
N GLU A 19 -8.32 6.26 3.15
CA GLU A 19 -7.37 6.75 4.16
C GLU A 19 -6.84 5.61 5.03
N LEU A 20 -7.68 4.65 5.43
CA LEU A 20 -7.23 3.51 6.20
C LEU A 20 -6.26 2.64 5.38
N VAL A 21 -6.59 2.32 4.13
CA VAL A 21 -5.71 1.56 3.22
C VAL A 21 -4.39 2.28 2.98
N ARG A 22 -4.43 3.61 2.77
CA ARG A 22 -3.21 4.41 2.66
C ARG A 22 -2.31 4.25 3.88
N ARG A 23 -2.86 4.33 5.08
CA ARG A 23 -2.10 4.16 6.33
C ARG A 23 -1.50 2.76 6.47
N PHE A 24 -2.21 1.73 6.03
CA PHE A 24 -1.68 0.36 5.98
C PHE A 24 -0.48 0.24 5.03
N TRP A 25 -0.58 0.83 3.83
CA TRP A 25 0.53 0.86 2.87
C TRP A 25 1.72 1.63 3.45
N GLU A 26 1.50 2.84 3.95
CA GLU A 26 2.55 3.67 4.58
C GLU A 26 3.27 2.93 5.72
N ALA A 27 2.52 2.33 6.63
CA ALA A 27 3.10 1.56 7.74
C ALA A 27 3.94 0.39 7.21
N SER A 28 3.41 -0.39 6.27
CA SER A 28 4.09 -1.56 5.71
C SER A 28 5.35 -1.21 4.93
N MET A 29 5.31 -0.13 4.12
CA MET A 29 6.49 0.34 3.38
C MET A 29 7.61 0.82 4.31
N ARG A 30 7.28 1.29 5.51
CA ARG A 30 8.22 1.75 6.53
C ARG A 30 8.63 0.67 7.54
N GLY A 31 8.26 -0.59 7.30
CA GLY A 31 8.59 -1.73 8.17
C GLY A 31 7.74 -1.82 9.43
N GLY A 32 6.61 -1.11 9.48
CA GLY A 32 5.67 -1.14 10.58
C GLY A 32 4.54 -2.15 10.38
N TYR A 33 3.78 -2.36 11.44
CA TYR A 33 2.57 -3.18 11.43
C TYR A 33 1.37 -2.31 11.78
N ALA A 34 0.24 -2.56 11.11
CA ALA A 34 -1.01 -1.89 11.37
C ALA A 34 -2.09 -2.90 11.72
N GLY A 35 -2.95 -2.55 12.68
CA GLY A 35 -4.13 -3.34 13.05
C GLY A 35 -5.37 -2.79 12.36
N HIS A 36 -6.25 -3.70 11.89
CA HIS A 36 -7.53 -3.35 11.28
C HIS A 36 -8.66 -3.40 12.32
N GLY A 37 -9.60 -2.48 12.17
CA GLY A 37 -10.90 -2.46 12.84
C GLY A 37 -11.85 -1.54 12.08
N GLU A 38 -13.13 -1.72 12.31
CA GLU A 38 -14.19 -0.87 11.77
C GLU A 38 -15.05 -0.31 12.89
N THR A 39 -15.54 0.90 12.69
CA THR A 39 -16.36 1.63 13.66
C THR A 39 -17.64 2.12 13.02
N TYR A 40 -18.36 1.18 12.41
CA TYR A 40 -19.72 1.44 11.91
C TYR A 40 -20.75 1.23 13.00
N LEU A 41 -21.71 2.13 13.11
CA LEU A 41 -22.88 1.96 13.95
C LEU A 41 -23.91 1.10 13.22
N ASP A 42 -24.48 0.14 13.95
CA ASP A 42 -25.68 -0.54 13.50
C ASP A 42 -26.84 0.43 13.49
N PRO A 43 -27.47 0.69 12.33
CA PRO A 43 -28.53 1.71 12.22
C PRO A 43 -29.82 1.30 12.93
N GLU A 44 -30.03 0.01 13.23
CA GLU A 44 -31.26 -0.48 13.88
C GLU A 44 -31.14 -0.45 15.41
N ASN A 45 -29.95 -0.78 15.94
CA ASN A 45 -29.74 -0.96 17.37
C ASN A 45 -28.87 0.14 18.00
N ASP A 46 -28.35 1.06 17.22
CA ASP A 46 -27.41 2.12 17.67
C ASP A 46 -26.19 1.51 18.43
N ILE A 47 -25.70 0.38 17.95
CA ILE A 47 -24.61 -0.36 18.54
C ILE A 47 -23.37 -0.21 17.66
N LEU A 48 -22.23 0.12 18.29
CA LEU A 48 -20.95 0.11 17.64
C LEU A 48 -20.46 -1.34 17.44
N TRP A 49 -20.42 -1.80 16.21
CA TRP A 49 -19.97 -3.15 15.85
C TRP A 49 -18.55 -3.46 16.31
N TRP A 50 -17.68 -2.49 16.35
CA TRP A 50 -16.26 -2.61 16.73
C TRP A 50 -16.05 -3.43 18.02
N SER A 51 -16.87 -3.23 19.05
CA SER A 51 -16.74 -3.91 20.35
C SER A 51 -17.60 -5.16 20.49
N HIS A 52 -18.45 -5.46 19.54
CA HIS A 52 -19.43 -6.56 19.61
C HIS A 52 -19.20 -7.66 18.56
N GLY A 53 -18.24 -7.47 17.66
CA GLY A 53 -18.05 -8.32 16.50
C GLY A 53 -19.12 -8.07 15.43
N GLY A 54 -19.27 -8.97 14.50
CA GLY A 54 -20.23 -8.87 13.41
C GLY A 54 -19.59 -8.94 12.04
N GLU A 55 -20.32 -8.48 11.03
CA GLU A 55 -19.85 -8.44 9.65
C GLU A 55 -19.07 -7.16 9.37
N LEU A 56 -18.07 -7.26 8.51
CA LEU A 56 -17.32 -6.09 8.04
C LEU A 56 -18.15 -5.32 7.02
N HIS A 57 -18.28 -4.01 7.20
CA HIS A 57 -19.08 -3.11 6.35
C HIS A 57 -18.23 -2.22 5.45
N GLY A 58 -16.92 -2.09 5.75
CA GLY A 58 -16.02 -1.20 5.07
C GLY A 58 -15.48 -1.72 3.75
N GLU A 59 -14.82 -0.83 3.04
CA GLU A 59 -14.16 -1.13 1.76
C GLU A 59 -12.69 -1.53 1.93
N SER A 60 -12.11 -1.26 3.10
CA SER A 60 -10.69 -1.52 3.39
C SER A 60 -10.32 -3.01 3.52
N PRO A 61 -11.15 -3.94 4.04
CA PRO A 61 -10.71 -5.31 4.31
C PRO A 61 -10.16 -6.04 3.09
N ALA A 62 -10.82 -5.97 1.95
CA ALA A 62 -10.37 -6.59 0.71
C ALA A 62 -9.04 -5.99 0.22
N ARG A 63 -8.85 -4.69 0.40
CA ARG A 63 -7.66 -3.94 -0.01
C ARG A 63 -6.48 -4.18 0.92
N ILE A 64 -6.73 -4.37 2.20
CA ILE A 64 -5.72 -4.81 3.18
C ILE A 64 -5.28 -6.24 2.85
N ARG A 65 -6.20 -7.12 2.49
CA ARG A 65 -5.86 -8.46 1.99
C ARG A 65 -5.01 -8.41 0.74
N PHE A 66 -5.33 -7.55 -0.22
CA PHE A 66 -4.54 -7.34 -1.42
C PHE A 66 -3.11 -6.88 -1.11
N LEU A 67 -2.95 -5.92 -0.18
CA LEU A 67 -1.63 -5.53 0.32
C LEU A 67 -0.88 -6.71 0.95
N HIS A 68 -1.55 -7.48 1.81
CA HIS A 68 -0.95 -8.67 2.43
C HIS A 68 -0.43 -9.65 1.36
N ASP A 69 -1.20 -9.91 0.31
CA ASP A 69 -0.81 -10.83 -0.76
C ASP A 69 0.40 -10.30 -1.56
N ILE A 70 0.56 -8.97 -1.70
CA ILE A 70 1.75 -8.34 -2.26
C ILE A 70 2.96 -8.51 -1.33
N LEU A 71 2.79 -8.27 -0.02
CA LEU A 71 3.84 -8.41 0.97
C LEU A 71 4.36 -9.85 1.09
N CYS A 72 3.49 -10.85 0.95
CA CYS A 72 3.86 -12.27 0.92
C CYS A 72 4.76 -12.64 -0.27
N GLN A 73 4.86 -11.80 -1.29
CA GLN A 73 5.73 -11.99 -2.46
C GLN A 73 7.08 -11.26 -2.30
N THR A 74 7.26 -10.51 -1.23
CA THR A 74 8.50 -9.78 -0.94
C THR A 74 9.58 -10.77 -0.50
N PRO A 75 10.79 -10.70 -1.04
CA PRO A 75 11.89 -11.51 -0.53
C PRO A 75 12.26 -11.12 0.91
N GLY A 76 12.57 -12.10 1.75
CA GLY A 76 12.93 -11.87 3.15
C GLY A 76 11.74 -11.83 4.09
N LEU A 77 11.85 -11.07 5.18
CA LEU A 77 10.88 -11.06 6.29
C LEU A 77 10.00 -9.80 6.34
N GLY A 78 10.04 -8.95 5.34
CA GLY A 78 9.29 -7.72 5.30
C GLY A 78 10.00 -6.62 4.52
N LEU A 79 9.49 -5.41 4.64
CA LEU A 79 10.02 -4.22 4.00
C LEU A 79 10.60 -3.26 5.03
N ARG A 80 11.51 -2.42 4.58
CA ARG A 80 11.95 -1.22 5.28
C ARG A 80 12.02 -0.05 4.32
N GLU A 81 11.81 1.15 4.83
CA GLU A 81 12.02 2.37 4.06
C GLU A 81 13.48 2.52 3.70
N SER A 82 13.77 2.78 2.42
CA SER A 82 15.08 3.19 1.93
C SER A 82 15.12 4.70 1.67
N GLU A 83 14.05 5.25 1.11
CA GLU A 83 13.85 6.68 0.88
C GLU A 83 12.40 7.04 1.15
N GLY A 84 12.14 8.22 1.70
CA GLY A 84 10.79 8.68 1.98
C GLY A 84 10.64 10.19 1.88
N SER A 85 9.51 10.57 1.31
CA SER A 85 9.01 11.93 1.31
C SER A 85 7.50 11.93 1.56
N PHE A 86 6.88 13.09 1.56
CA PHE A 86 5.42 13.17 1.61
C PHE A 86 4.76 12.56 0.37
N ASP A 87 5.39 12.69 -0.79
CA ASP A 87 4.81 12.27 -2.07
C ASP A 87 5.13 10.81 -2.44
N GLU A 88 6.27 10.29 -1.99
CA GLU A 88 6.77 8.96 -2.38
C GLU A 88 7.46 8.27 -1.20
N VAL A 89 7.14 7.01 -0.96
CA VAL A 89 7.89 6.11 -0.08
C VAL A 89 8.50 5.02 -0.91
N VAL A 90 9.82 4.87 -0.83
CA VAL A 90 10.56 3.78 -1.46
C VAL A 90 10.92 2.75 -0.41
N ALA A 91 10.50 1.52 -0.60
CA ALA A 91 10.75 0.41 0.29
C ALA A 91 11.54 -0.69 -0.40
N VAL A 92 12.45 -1.30 0.35
CA VAL A 92 13.25 -2.45 -0.05
C VAL A 92 13.08 -3.58 0.97
N PRO A 93 13.42 -4.84 0.63
CA PRO A 93 13.35 -5.93 1.59
C PRO A 93 14.21 -5.66 2.84
N ASP A 94 13.68 -5.99 4.00
CA ASP A 94 14.44 -5.97 5.26
C ASP A 94 15.30 -7.23 5.37
N ALA A 95 16.14 -7.44 4.35
CA ALA A 95 17.11 -8.53 4.27
C ALA A 95 18.31 -8.06 3.45
N PRO A 96 19.50 -7.98 4.03
CA PRO A 96 20.70 -7.44 3.34
C PRO A 96 20.99 -8.08 1.98
N THR A 97 20.66 -9.34 1.81
CA THR A 97 20.92 -10.11 0.58
C THR A 97 19.96 -9.83 -0.57
N HIS A 98 18.85 -9.12 -0.33
CA HIS A 98 17.78 -8.90 -1.32
C HIS A 98 17.45 -7.44 -1.58
N GLN A 99 18.14 -6.49 -0.91
CA GLN A 99 17.85 -5.06 -1.02
C GLN A 99 18.06 -4.50 -2.43
N GLU A 100 18.98 -5.10 -3.19
CA GLU A 100 19.27 -4.69 -4.58
C GLU A 100 18.48 -5.47 -5.64
N GLU A 101 17.52 -6.30 -5.20
CA GLU A 101 16.79 -7.20 -6.08
C GLU A 101 15.27 -6.90 -6.12
N TYR A 102 14.78 -6.04 -5.23
CA TYR A 102 13.38 -5.74 -5.08
C TYR A 102 13.15 -4.33 -4.55
N GLU A 103 12.22 -3.61 -5.13
CA GLU A 103 11.78 -2.29 -4.66
C GLU A 103 10.28 -2.10 -4.86
N ILE A 104 9.66 -1.37 -3.94
CA ILE A 104 8.31 -0.80 -4.12
C ILE A 104 8.39 0.70 -3.91
N HIS A 105 7.86 1.46 -4.87
CA HIS A 105 7.64 2.89 -4.81
C HIS A 105 6.15 3.14 -4.60
N TYR A 106 5.75 3.70 -3.47
CA TYR A 106 4.35 3.94 -3.13
C TYR A 106 4.04 5.44 -3.09
N TYR A 107 2.91 5.81 -3.68
CA TYR A 107 2.41 7.18 -3.80
C TYR A 107 1.05 7.29 -3.09
N GLY A 108 1.06 7.50 -1.78
CA GLY A 108 -0.15 7.64 -0.96
C GLY A 108 -0.83 8.99 -1.15
N PHE A 109 -0.05 10.06 -1.27
CA PHE A 109 -0.51 11.42 -1.53
C PHE A 109 -0.01 11.96 -2.88
N GLY A 110 1.12 11.47 -3.35
CA GLY A 110 1.70 11.86 -4.63
C GLY A 110 0.81 11.45 -5.80
N ARG A 111 0.82 12.28 -6.86
CA ARG A 111 0.06 12.05 -8.10
C ARG A 111 0.98 12.15 -9.31
N PRO A 112 2.04 11.33 -9.38
CA PRO A 112 2.96 11.42 -10.50
C PRO A 112 2.31 10.95 -11.80
N SER A 113 2.65 11.60 -12.90
CA SER A 113 2.28 11.15 -14.24
C SER A 113 3.31 10.19 -14.85
N PHE A 114 4.47 10.09 -14.25
CA PHE A 114 5.54 9.14 -14.59
C PHE A 114 6.57 9.04 -13.47
N ARG A 115 7.41 7.98 -13.54
CA ARG A 115 8.63 7.85 -12.74
C ARG A 115 9.78 7.42 -13.64
N ASP A 116 10.91 8.13 -13.56
CA ASP A 116 12.17 7.77 -14.25
C ASP A 116 13.03 6.89 -13.36
N PHE A 117 13.63 5.87 -13.94
CA PHE A 117 14.53 4.94 -13.29
C PHE A 117 15.87 4.87 -14.02
N GLN A 118 16.93 4.59 -13.25
CA GLN A 118 18.24 4.19 -13.72
C GLN A 118 18.63 2.92 -12.96
N LYS A 119 18.62 1.77 -13.63
CA LYS A 119 18.86 0.46 -13.00
C LYS A 119 19.89 -0.35 -13.76
N GLU A 120 20.79 -1.01 -13.02
CA GLU A 120 21.70 -1.99 -13.60
C GLU A 120 21.06 -3.38 -13.60
N GLY A 121 21.31 -4.14 -14.69
CA GLY A 121 20.67 -5.44 -14.91
C GLY A 121 19.26 -5.32 -15.46
N SER A 122 18.52 -6.41 -15.43
CA SER A 122 17.16 -6.52 -15.96
C SER A 122 16.15 -6.55 -14.82
N TRP A 123 15.07 -5.80 -14.97
CA TRP A 123 14.04 -5.64 -13.94
C TRP A 123 12.65 -5.85 -14.50
N GLN A 124 11.91 -6.77 -13.94
CA GLN A 124 10.47 -6.85 -14.13
C GLN A 124 9.79 -5.68 -13.42
N VAL A 125 8.91 -4.98 -14.13
CA VAL A 125 8.22 -3.79 -13.61
C VAL A 125 6.72 -3.99 -13.69
N GLU A 126 6.05 -3.62 -12.60
CA GLU A 126 4.59 -3.66 -12.48
C GLU A 126 4.09 -2.35 -11.88
N VAL A 127 2.97 -1.86 -12.39
CA VAL A 127 2.22 -0.76 -11.79
C VAL A 127 1.03 -1.34 -11.03
N ILE A 128 0.87 -0.92 -9.80
CA ILE A 128 -0.16 -1.38 -8.87
C ILE A 128 -1.09 -0.21 -8.56
N ASP A 129 -2.37 -0.40 -8.81
CA ASP A 129 -3.41 0.46 -8.26
C ASP A 129 -3.87 -0.14 -6.93
N THR A 130 -3.51 0.51 -5.85
CA THR A 130 -3.71 -0.05 -4.51
C THR A 130 -5.16 0.03 -4.06
N TRP A 131 -5.93 0.94 -4.65
CA TRP A 131 -7.36 1.06 -4.38
C TRP A 131 -8.21 0.16 -5.26
N GLU A 132 -7.94 0.12 -6.58
CA GLU A 132 -8.67 -0.74 -7.52
C GLU A 132 -8.18 -2.21 -7.48
N MET A 133 -7.17 -2.51 -6.66
CA MET A 133 -6.58 -3.85 -6.48
C MET A 133 -6.13 -4.48 -7.79
N THR A 134 -5.49 -3.70 -8.65
CA THR A 134 -4.98 -4.18 -9.93
C THR A 134 -3.47 -4.16 -10.00
N ILE A 135 -2.89 -5.14 -10.69
CA ILE A 135 -1.46 -5.22 -11.00
C ILE A 135 -1.31 -5.29 -12.52
N THR A 136 -0.67 -4.28 -13.09
CA THR A 136 -0.42 -4.20 -14.53
C THR A 136 1.07 -4.45 -14.80
N PRO A 137 1.43 -5.58 -15.40
CA PRO A 137 2.81 -5.85 -15.79
C PRO A 137 3.21 -4.98 -16.98
N LEU A 138 4.38 -4.36 -16.88
CA LEU A 138 4.96 -3.52 -17.95
C LEU A 138 6.17 -4.17 -18.62
N GLY A 139 6.45 -5.45 -18.31
CA GLY A 139 7.56 -6.21 -18.89
C GLY A 139 8.89 -5.95 -18.19
N THR A 140 9.97 -6.24 -18.92
CA THR A 140 11.35 -6.17 -18.42
C THR A 140 12.04 -4.92 -18.96
N HIS A 141 12.70 -4.20 -18.09
CA HIS A 141 13.44 -2.96 -18.38
C HIS A 141 14.89 -3.04 -17.88
N SER A 142 15.77 -2.26 -18.45
CA SER A 142 17.18 -2.11 -18.02
C SER A 142 17.72 -0.73 -18.37
N GLY A 143 18.77 -0.29 -17.68
CA GLY A 143 19.37 1.01 -17.89
C GLY A 143 18.45 2.16 -17.50
N LYS A 144 18.28 3.14 -18.39
CA LYS A 144 17.35 4.27 -18.20
C LYS A 144 16.00 3.95 -18.81
N PHE A 145 14.95 4.07 -18.03
CA PHE A 145 13.59 3.89 -18.52
C PHE A 145 12.58 4.74 -17.74
N ARG A 146 11.44 4.99 -18.38
CA ARG A 146 10.33 5.75 -17.79
C ARG A 146 9.10 4.87 -17.67
N ILE A 147 8.47 4.91 -16.49
CA ILE A 147 7.21 4.24 -16.22
C ILE A 147 6.11 5.28 -16.18
N PRO A 148 5.11 5.22 -17.07
CA PRO A 148 3.96 6.10 -17.04
C PRO A 148 3.04 5.75 -15.87
N LEU A 149 2.44 6.75 -15.26
CA LEU A 149 1.48 6.64 -14.17
C LEU A 149 0.25 7.52 -14.48
N PRO A 150 -0.92 7.20 -13.92
CA PRO A 150 -2.16 7.89 -14.26
C PRO A 150 -2.35 9.28 -13.64
N GLY A 151 -1.38 9.79 -12.87
CA GLY A 151 -1.49 11.10 -12.22
C GLY A 151 -2.51 11.14 -11.08
N LYS A 152 -2.68 10.04 -10.36
CA LYS A 152 -3.60 9.92 -9.22
C LYS A 152 -2.91 9.33 -8.00
N GLU A 153 -3.55 9.45 -6.84
CA GLU A 153 -3.14 8.85 -5.57
C GLU A 153 -3.31 7.32 -5.58
N TYR A 154 -2.79 6.67 -4.55
CA TYR A 154 -2.92 5.23 -4.28
C TYR A 154 -2.30 4.35 -5.37
N MET A 155 -1.19 4.80 -5.92
CA MET A 155 -0.41 4.05 -6.91
C MET A 155 0.87 3.50 -6.30
N ALA A 156 1.33 2.36 -6.82
CA ALA A 156 2.67 1.87 -6.54
C ALA A 156 3.34 1.33 -7.80
N ILE A 157 4.68 1.34 -7.79
CA ILE A 157 5.50 0.66 -8.80
C ILE A 157 6.29 -0.42 -8.06
N ARG A 158 6.23 -1.65 -8.51
CA ARG A 158 7.04 -2.75 -8.01
C ARG A 158 8.08 -3.15 -9.06
N LEU A 159 9.33 -3.25 -8.62
CA LEU A 159 10.46 -3.69 -9.43
C LEU A 159 11.06 -4.96 -8.83
N ARG A 160 11.31 -5.96 -9.66
CA ARG A 160 11.97 -7.22 -9.30
C ARG A 160 13.09 -7.50 -10.28
N LYS A 161 14.30 -7.71 -9.78
CA LYS A 161 15.46 -8.08 -10.60
C LYS A 161 15.32 -9.50 -11.13
N VAL A 162 15.66 -9.74 -12.39
CA VAL A 162 15.57 -11.03 -13.10
C VAL A 162 16.93 -11.42 -13.69
#